data_dfc83d7ba38f67330e6297605aa84751
#
_entry.id   dfc83d7ba38f67330e6297605aa84751
#
_cell.length_a   1.000
_cell.length_b   1.000
_cell.length_c   1.000
_cell.angle_alpha   90.00
_cell.angle_beta   90.00
_cell.angle_gamma   90.00
#
_symmetry.space_group_name_H-M   'P 1'
#
loop_
_entity.id
_entity.type
_entity.pdbx_description
1 polymer ?
#
loop_
_entity_poly.entity_id
_entity_poly.type
_entity_poly.pdbx_seq_one_letter_code
_entity_poly.pdbx_strand_id
1 'polypeptide(L)'
;MATLYYEKDADASLIGNRKVAVIGYGSQGHAHALNLSESGVDVRVGLREGSASRAKASEAGLRVLSVADAAAEADLIMILLPDTEQAAVYEAEFAPHLQAGDALFFAHGFNIRFDLISPPADVDVAMVAPKGPGHLVRRTYTEGGGVPSLIAVSQDATGKAHDLALSYAHGIGGTRAGVLDTTFAEETETDLFGEQVVLCGGMTALVQAGFETLVDAGYQPESAYFECLHELKLIVDLMYEQGIAGMRYSISDTAEYGDLTRGPRVINQAVKDEMRAILDEIQDGRFAAEWVAENKNGRPTYQALKQAGQEHQIEKVGAELRDMMPFVTAGKQKVQDISGG
;
A
#
# COMPACT_ATOMS: atom_id res chain seq x y z
N MET A 1 12.66 -19.59 -8.38
CA MET A 1 12.48 -18.86 -7.11
C MET A 1 12.91 -17.43 -7.38
N ALA A 2 12.19 -16.44 -6.87
CA ALA A 2 12.59 -15.04 -7.00
C ALA A 2 13.96 -14.81 -6.34
N THR A 3 14.74 -13.89 -6.89
CA THR A 3 16.01 -13.47 -6.29
C THR A 3 15.72 -12.62 -5.07
N LEU A 4 16.41 -12.89 -3.96
CA LEU A 4 16.27 -12.16 -2.70
C LEU A 4 17.55 -11.37 -2.43
N TYR A 5 17.38 -10.08 -2.13
CA TYR A 5 18.46 -9.16 -1.80
C TYR A 5 18.33 -8.67 -0.36
N TYR A 6 19.47 -8.47 0.29
CA TYR A 6 19.60 -7.96 1.65
C TYR A 6 20.57 -6.78 1.69
N GLU A 7 20.85 -6.21 2.87
CA GLU A 7 21.70 -5.03 3.02
C GLU A 7 23.07 -5.14 2.35
N LYS A 8 23.70 -6.33 2.37
CA LYS A 8 25.00 -6.58 1.75
C LYS A 8 25.00 -6.52 0.22
N ASP A 9 23.84 -6.63 -0.40
CA ASP A 9 23.66 -6.69 -1.86
C ASP A 9 23.36 -5.30 -2.45
N ALA A 10 23.08 -4.29 -1.60
CA ALA A 10 22.73 -2.93 -2.01
C ALA A 10 23.93 -1.98 -1.86
N ASP A 11 24.16 -1.15 -2.88
CA ASP A 11 25.09 -0.02 -2.80
C ASP A 11 24.36 1.25 -2.36
N ALA A 12 24.46 1.58 -1.08
CA ALA A 12 23.81 2.76 -0.51
C ALA A 12 24.30 4.10 -1.12
N SER A 13 25.46 4.11 -1.78
CA SER A 13 26.00 5.33 -2.38
C SER A 13 25.23 5.78 -3.61
N LEU A 14 24.57 4.86 -4.31
CA LEU A 14 23.80 5.18 -5.53
C LEU A 14 22.64 6.13 -5.22
N ILE A 15 21.85 5.84 -4.19
CA ILE A 15 20.77 6.74 -3.77
C ILE A 15 21.29 7.92 -2.96
N GLY A 16 22.36 7.73 -2.17
CA GLY A 16 22.98 8.79 -1.38
C GLY A 16 23.55 9.93 -2.20
N ASN A 17 23.91 9.69 -3.47
CA ASN A 17 24.40 10.70 -4.39
C ASN A 17 23.31 11.37 -5.25
N ARG A 18 22.02 10.99 -5.03
CA ARG A 18 20.89 11.55 -5.79
C ARG A 18 20.17 12.62 -4.98
N LYS A 19 19.58 13.55 -5.75
CA LYS A 19 18.58 14.49 -5.25
C LYS A 19 17.21 13.87 -5.47
N VAL A 20 16.56 13.45 -4.39
CA VAL A 20 15.29 12.71 -4.45
C VAL A 20 14.11 13.63 -4.20
N ALA A 21 13.18 13.73 -5.15
CA ALA A 21 11.87 14.34 -4.94
C ALA A 21 10.86 13.25 -4.55
N VAL A 22 10.28 13.36 -3.37
CA VAL A 22 9.13 12.55 -2.94
C VAL A 22 7.88 13.37 -3.19
N ILE A 23 7.05 12.94 -4.15
CA ILE A 23 5.85 13.66 -4.55
C ILE A 23 4.63 13.06 -3.87
N GLY A 24 4.05 13.83 -2.95
CA GLY A 24 3.01 13.37 -2.03
C GLY A 24 3.56 13.09 -0.63
N TYR A 25 2.72 13.31 0.39
CA TYR A 25 3.08 13.10 1.80
C TYR A 25 1.91 12.44 2.56
N GLY A 26 1.31 11.44 1.89
CA GLY A 26 0.38 10.49 2.49
C GLY A 26 1.11 9.42 3.30
N SER A 27 0.48 8.27 3.51
CA SER A 27 1.05 7.17 4.33
C SER A 27 2.42 6.71 3.83
N GLN A 28 2.57 6.42 2.54
CA GLN A 28 3.86 6.01 1.96
C GLN A 28 4.82 7.20 1.85
N GLY A 29 4.35 8.37 1.35
CA GLY A 29 5.22 9.54 1.16
C GLY A 29 5.89 10.01 2.44
N HIS A 30 5.16 10.03 3.55
CA HIS A 30 5.71 10.31 4.87
C HIS A 30 6.84 9.33 5.25
N ALA A 31 6.59 8.04 5.09
CA ALA A 31 7.56 7.00 5.44
C ALA A 31 8.82 7.07 4.55
N HIS A 32 8.65 7.14 3.23
CA HIS A 32 9.77 7.20 2.29
C HIS A 32 10.62 8.44 2.52
N ALA A 33 9.99 9.63 2.62
CA ALA A 33 10.73 10.89 2.79
C ALA A 33 11.57 10.90 4.08
N LEU A 34 11.01 10.47 5.20
CA LEU A 34 11.72 10.45 6.47
C LEU A 34 12.79 9.37 6.52
N ASN A 35 12.51 8.15 6.06
CA ASN A 35 13.47 7.06 6.08
C ASN A 35 14.68 7.38 5.19
N LEU A 36 14.46 7.92 3.99
CA LEU A 36 15.55 8.36 3.11
C LEU A 36 16.36 9.50 3.72
N SER A 37 15.71 10.51 4.29
CA SER A 37 16.39 11.64 4.94
C SER A 37 17.24 11.17 6.11
N GLU A 38 16.74 10.27 6.96
CA GLU A 38 17.49 9.67 8.06
C GLU A 38 18.62 8.74 7.59
N SER A 39 18.50 8.19 6.37
CA SER A 39 19.56 7.43 5.70
C SER A 39 20.61 8.33 5.01
N GLY A 40 20.49 9.65 5.14
CA GLY A 40 21.47 10.62 4.61
C GLY A 40 21.25 11.03 3.16
N VAL A 41 20.09 10.73 2.56
CA VAL A 41 19.74 11.12 1.20
C VAL A 41 19.24 12.56 1.16
N ASP A 42 19.61 13.32 0.11
CA ASP A 42 19.12 14.70 -0.12
C ASP A 42 17.66 14.66 -0.62
N VAL A 43 16.71 14.77 0.31
CA VAL A 43 15.27 14.65 0.05
C VAL A 43 14.61 16.04 -0.01
N ARG A 44 13.71 16.19 -1.00
CA ARG A 44 12.71 17.26 -1.05
C ARG A 44 11.32 16.66 -1.24
N VAL A 45 10.33 17.26 -0.57
CA VAL A 45 8.93 16.82 -0.67
C VAL A 45 8.16 17.79 -1.56
N GLY A 46 7.61 17.29 -2.66
CA GLY A 46 6.79 18.06 -3.59
C GLY A 46 5.32 17.97 -3.19
N LEU A 47 4.70 19.12 -2.88
CA LEU A 47 3.29 19.21 -2.48
C LEU A 47 2.62 20.42 -3.13
N ARG A 48 1.35 20.22 -3.55
CA ARG A 48 0.52 21.31 -4.07
C ARG A 48 0.40 22.44 -3.04
N GLU A 49 0.22 23.65 -3.53
CA GLU A 49 -0.06 24.80 -2.70
C GLU A 49 -1.37 24.58 -1.91
N GLY A 50 -1.39 24.95 -0.63
CA GLY A 50 -2.56 24.73 0.25
C GLY A 50 -2.72 23.32 0.83
N SER A 51 -1.85 22.35 0.51
CA SER A 51 -1.90 21.03 1.13
C SER A 51 -1.62 21.12 2.63
N ALA A 52 -2.49 20.52 3.45
CA ALA A 52 -2.31 20.42 4.91
C ALA A 52 -1.03 19.65 5.30
N SER A 53 -0.53 18.77 4.41
CA SER A 53 0.69 18.00 4.64
C SER A 53 1.97 18.86 4.58
N ARG A 54 1.94 20.08 4.03
CA ARG A 54 3.11 20.97 3.96
C ARG A 54 3.65 21.32 5.35
N ALA A 55 2.75 21.67 6.26
CA ALA A 55 3.12 21.97 7.65
C ALA A 55 3.74 20.75 8.34
N LYS A 56 3.10 19.58 8.23
CA LYS A 56 3.58 18.32 8.82
C LYS A 56 4.98 17.94 8.30
N ALA A 57 5.22 18.04 7.01
CA ALA A 57 6.52 17.73 6.41
C ALA A 57 7.61 18.72 6.85
N SER A 58 7.28 20.02 6.92
CA SER A 58 8.21 21.06 7.38
C SER A 58 8.55 20.91 8.87
N GLU A 59 7.57 20.62 9.73
CA GLU A 59 7.75 20.34 11.16
C GLU A 59 8.64 19.11 11.40
N ALA A 60 8.58 18.12 10.50
CA ALA A 60 9.47 16.97 10.51
C ALA A 60 10.88 17.25 9.98
N GLY A 61 11.19 18.51 9.66
CA GLY A 61 12.53 18.94 9.20
C GLY A 61 12.80 18.71 7.71
N LEU A 62 11.81 18.36 6.93
CA LEU A 62 11.96 18.12 5.49
C LEU A 62 11.84 19.43 4.70
N ARG A 63 12.58 19.51 3.59
CA ARG A 63 12.47 20.61 2.63
C ARG A 63 11.22 20.42 1.78
N VAL A 64 10.28 21.37 1.84
CA VAL A 64 8.99 21.31 1.14
C VAL A 64 8.95 22.36 0.02
N LEU A 65 8.65 21.91 -1.19
CA LEU A 65 8.58 22.71 -2.41
C LEU A 65 7.20 22.56 -3.08
N SER A 66 6.96 23.30 -4.16
CA SER A 66 5.90 22.95 -5.11
C SER A 66 6.26 21.62 -5.81
N VAL A 67 5.30 20.99 -6.46
CA VAL A 67 5.56 19.74 -7.18
C VAL A 67 6.55 19.99 -8.32
N ALA A 68 6.33 21.03 -9.12
CA ALA A 68 7.19 21.41 -10.22
C ALA A 68 8.62 21.77 -9.77
N ASP A 69 8.76 22.59 -8.71
CA ASP A 69 10.10 22.94 -8.20
C ASP A 69 10.85 21.73 -7.66
N ALA A 70 10.15 20.82 -6.97
CA ALA A 70 10.76 19.59 -6.47
C ALA A 70 11.23 18.69 -7.63
N ALA A 71 10.43 18.56 -8.69
CA ALA A 71 10.79 17.82 -9.90
C ALA A 71 11.98 18.46 -10.63
N ALA A 72 11.97 19.79 -10.79
CA ALA A 72 13.04 20.52 -11.48
C ALA A 72 14.41 20.43 -10.81
N GLU A 73 14.44 20.22 -9.48
CA GLU A 73 15.69 20.08 -8.73
C GLU A 73 16.19 18.65 -8.60
N ALA A 74 15.32 17.67 -8.81
CA ALA A 74 15.62 16.27 -8.55
C ALA A 74 16.18 15.57 -9.79
N ASP A 75 16.99 14.56 -9.55
CA ASP A 75 17.42 13.58 -10.55
C ASP A 75 16.80 12.18 -10.31
N LEU A 76 16.01 12.04 -9.23
CA LEU A 76 15.11 10.93 -9.00
C LEU A 76 13.79 11.44 -8.42
N ILE A 77 12.68 11.11 -9.08
CA ILE A 77 11.32 11.47 -8.65
C ILE A 77 10.59 10.21 -8.23
N MET A 78 10.21 10.11 -6.95
CA MET A 78 9.32 9.06 -6.42
C MET A 78 7.90 9.58 -6.35
N ILE A 79 6.99 8.99 -7.12
CA ILE A 79 5.59 9.39 -7.19
C ILE A 79 4.77 8.61 -6.17
N LEU A 80 4.22 9.30 -5.16
CA LEU A 80 3.40 8.74 -4.08
C LEU A 80 2.07 9.49 -3.94
N LEU A 81 1.52 9.90 -5.09
CA LEU A 81 0.19 10.44 -5.24
C LEU A 81 -0.84 9.31 -5.44
N PRO A 82 -2.14 9.56 -5.20
CA PRO A 82 -3.19 8.63 -5.61
C PRO A 82 -3.10 8.28 -7.10
N ASP A 83 -3.25 7.01 -7.46
CA ASP A 83 -3.03 6.51 -8.83
C ASP A 83 -3.81 7.28 -9.90
N THR A 84 -5.05 7.65 -9.59
CA THR A 84 -5.93 8.39 -10.51
C THR A 84 -5.54 9.85 -10.72
N GLU A 85 -4.60 10.39 -9.93
CA GLU A 85 -4.10 11.77 -10.04
C GLU A 85 -2.71 11.82 -10.70
N GLN A 86 -1.97 10.71 -10.65
CA GLN A 86 -0.57 10.68 -11.07
C GLN A 86 -0.38 11.12 -12.52
N ALA A 87 -1.16 10.62 -13.47
CA ALA A 87 -0.99 10.92 -14.89
C ALA A 87 -1.17 12.42 -15.18
N ALA A 88 -2.19 13.08 -14.62
CA ALA A 88 -2.43 14.50 -14.83
C ALA A 88 -1.32 15.37 -14.22
N VAL A 89 -0.84 15.01 -13.02
CA VAL A 89 0.25 15.73 -12.36
C VAL A 89 1.58 15.47 -13.06
N TYR A 90 1.80 14.25 -13.55
CA TYR A 90 2.97 13.91 -14.37
C TYR A 90 3.08 14.82 -15.60
N GLU A 91 2.01 14.91 -16.40
CA GLU A 91 2.02 15.74 -17.63
C GLU A 91 2.24 17.24 -17.33
N ALA A 92 1.60 17.74 -16.26
CA ALA A 92 1.61 19.15 -15.94
C ALA A 92 2.89 19.61 -15.23
N GLU A 93 3.45 18.77 -14.34
CA GLU A 93 4.44 19.23 -13.38
C GLU A 93 5.76 18.45 -13.36
N PHE A 94 5.83 17.22 -13.91
CA PHE A 94 7.10 16.45 -13.94
C PHE A 94 7.70 16.36 -15.34
N ALA A 95 6.89 15.96 -16.33
CA ALA A 95 7.36 15.71 -17.68
C ALA A 95 8.16 16.88 -18.28
N PRO A 96 7.79 18.17 -18.04
CA PRO A 96 8.56 19.31 -18.54
C PRO A 96 9.96 19.45 -17.93
N HIS A 97 10.25 18.79 -16.81
CA HIS A 97 11.50 18.93 -16.05
C HIS A 97 12.41 17.70 -16.16
N LEU A 98 11.89 16.56 -16.67
CA LEU A 98 12.70 15.34 -16.83
C LEU A 98 13.83 15.56 -17.83
N GLN A 99 15.00 15.08 -17.47
CA GLN A 99 16.21 15.11 -18.28
C GLN A 99 16.72 13.69 -18.53
N ALA A 100 17.52 13.55 -19.59
CA ALA A 100 18.17 12.26 -19.89
C ALA A 100 19.01 11.77 -18.70
N GLY A 101 18.77 10.53 -18.28
CA GLY A 101 19.43 9.91 -17.14
C GLY A 101 18.77 10.15 -15.78
N ASP A 102 17.67 10.90 -15.72
CA ASP A 102 16.82 10.97 -14.55
C ASP A 102 16.10 9.64 -14.29
N ALA A 103 15.58 9.49 -13.09
CA ALA A 103 14.85 8.30 -12.70
C ALA A 103 13.43 8.64 -12.20
N LEU A 104 12.43 7.95 -12.75
CA LEU A 104 11.03 8.05 -12.34
C LEU A 104 10.63 6.77 -11.61
N PHE A 105 10.33 6.89 -10.32
CA PHE A 105 10.04 5.77 -9.44
C PHE A 105 8.60 5.79 -8.96
N PHE A 106 8.06 4.58 -8.77
CA PHE A 106 6.71 4.32 -8.28
C PHE A 106 6.75 3.38 -7.08
N ALA A 107 5.74 3.42 -6.21
CA ALA A 107 5.55 2.41 -5.16
C ALA A 107 4.46 1.39 -5.51
N HIS A 108 3.73 1.60 -6.60
CA HIS A 108 2.76 0.71 -7.20
C HIS A 108 2.73 0.91 -8.71
N GLY A 109 2.57 -0.17 -9.47
CA GLY A 109 2.80 -0.14 -10.92
C GLY A 109 1.62 0.34 -11.78
N PHE A 110 0.48 0.75 -11.20
CA PHE A 110 -0.78 1.02 -11.90
C PHE A 110 -0.63 1.88 -13.16
N ASN A 111 -0.01 3.05 -13.04
CA ASN A 111 0.07 4.00 -14.15
C ASN A 111 0.99 3.55 -15.29
N ILE A 112 1.99 2.74 -15.01
CA ILE A 112 2.89 2.16 -16.01
C ILE A 112 2.28 0.88 -16.61
N ARG A 113 1.71 0.00 -15.78
CA ARG A 113 1.09 -1.26 -16.23
C ARG A 113 -0.08 -1.04 -17.17
N PHE A 114 -0.85 0.03 -16.97
CA PHE A 114 -2.03 0.35 -17.78
C PHE A 114 -1.82 1.53 -18.73
N ASP A 115 -0.57 1.85 -19.07
CA ASP A 115 -0.17 2.86 -20.06
C ASP A 115 -0.78 4.26 -19.85
N LEU A 116 -1.01 4.65 -18.58
CA LEU A 116 -1.53 5.97 -18.23
C LEU A 116 -0.43 7.04 -18.17
N ILE A 117 0.82 6.62 -17.95
CA ILE A 117 2.02 7.45 -18.01
C ILE A 117 3.01 6.79 -18.96
N SER A 118 3.54 7.57 -19.90
CA SER A 118 4.57 7.15 -20.87
C SER A 118 5.81 8.03 -20.72
N PRO A 119 6.80 7.62 -19.92
CA PRO A 119 8.03 8.39 -19.72
C PRO A 119 8.89 8.46 -20.98
N PRO A 120 9.75 9.51 -21.14
CA PRO A 120 10.74 9.58 -22.21
C PRO A 120 11.69 8.38 -22.19
N ALA A 121 12.16 7.95 -23.36
CA ALA A 121 12.98 6.75 -23.51
C ALA A 121 14.38 6.84 -22.89
N ASP A 122 14.82 8.02 -22.53
CA ASP A 122 16.12 8.34 -21.91
C ASP A 122 16.06 8.53 -20.40
N VAL A 123 14.93 8.16 -19.78
CA VAL A 123 14.69 8.20 -18.32
C VAL A 123 14.58 6.76 -17.78
N ASP A 124 15.17 6.49 -16.62
CA ASP A 124 14.97 5.21 -15.93
C ASP A 124 13.56 5.14 -15.32
N VAL A 125 12.89 4.01 -15.45
CA VAL A 125 11.57 3.79 -14.83
C VAL A 125 11.61 2.52 -13.99
N ALA A 126 11.47 2.69 -12.68
CA ALA A 126 11.49 1.57 -11.74
C ALA A 126 10.39 1.70 -10.67
N MET A 127 10.20 0.62 -9.96
CA MET A 127 9.27 0.52 -8.83
C MET A 127 10.00 0.03 -7.60
N VAL A 128 9.66 0.60 -6.45
CA VAL A 128 10.02 0.11 -5.12
C VAL A 128 8.74 0.07 -4.29
N ALA A 129 8.19 -1.11 -4.11
CA ALA A 129 6.88 -1.35 -3.49
C ALA A 129 7.04 -2.06 -2.13
N PRO A 130 7.06 -1.33 -1.01
CA PRO A 130 7.00 -1.96 0.32
C PRO A 130 5.70 -2.71 0.51
N LYS A 131 5.76 -3.97 0.96
CA LYS A 131 4.59 -4.81 1.20
C LYS A 131 4.02 -4.59 2.61
N GLY A 132 3.49 -3.40 2.81
CA GLY A 132 2.82 -2.98 4.03
C GLY A 132 2.43 -1.51 4.03
N PRO A 133 1.46 -1.13 4.88
CA PRO A 133 1.04 0.27 5.01
C PRO A 133 2.20 1.19 5.40
N GLY A 134 2.22 2.41 4.88
CA GLY A 134 3.34 3.35 5.08
C GLY A 134 3.67 3.64 6.55
N HIS A 135 2.66 3.71 7.43
CA HIS A 135 2.91 3.88 8.87
C HIS A 135 3.67 2.70 9.49
N LEU A 136 3.53 1.48 8.96
CA LEU A 136 4.35 0.33 9.36
C LEU A 136 5.75 0.41 8.75
N VAL A 137 5.88 0.84 7.50
CA VAL A 137 7.20 1.09 6.89
C VAL A 137 8.01 2.07 7.74
N ARG A 138 7.38 3.15 8.23
CA ARG A 138 8.04 4.11 9.12
C ARG A 138 8.36 3.51 10.49
N ARG A 139 7.40 2.89 11.14
CA ARG A 139 7.57 2.33 12.49
C ARG A 139 8.66 1.27 12.53
N THR A 140 8.60 0.28 11.66
CA THR A 140 9.61 -0.79 11.62
C THR A 140 11.00 -0.26 11.33
N TYR A 141 11.12 0.76 10.48
CA TYR A 141 12.41 1.44 10.23
C TYR A 141 12.97 2.07 11.49
N THR A 142 12.16 2.80 12.26
CA THR A 142 12.60 3.45 13.52
C THR A 142 12.95 2.45 14.62
N GLU A 143 12.37 1.25 14.56
CA GLU A 143 12.66 0.13 15.46
C GLU A 143 13.91 -0.68 15.01
N GLY A 144 14.58 -0.26 13.92
CA GLY A 144 15.78 -0.92 13.38
C GLY A 144 15.48 -2.09 12.42
N GLY A 145 14.23 -2.39 12.18
CA GLY A 145 13.77 -3.39 11.21
C GLY A 145 13.45 -2.77 9.84
N GLY A 146 12.68 -3.50 9.04
CA GLY A 146 12.20 -3.08 7.72
C GLY A 146 10.95 -3.83 7.31
N VAL A 147 10.29 -3.33 6.28
CA VAL A 147 9.17 -4.01 5.61
C VAL A 147 9.71 -4.62 4.32
N PRO A 148 9.44 -5.91 4.01
CA PRO A 148 9.82 -6.51 2.74
C PRO A 148 9.34 -5.67 1.57
N SER A 149 10.17 -5.53 0.54
CA SER A 149 9.84 -4.71 -0.63
C SER A 149 10.01 -5.50 -1.92
N LEU A 150 9.22 -5.16 -2.92
CA LEU A 150 9.41 -5.62 -4.28
C LEU A 150 10.08 -4.51 -5.09
N ILE A 151 10.99 -4.89 -6.01
CA ILE A 151 11.55 -3.96 -6.99
C ILE A 151 11.30 -4.49 -8.40
N ALA A 152 11.04 -3.58 -9.32
CA ALA A 152 10.86 -3.88 -10.73
C ALA A 152 11.43 -2.75 -11.60
N VAL A 153 11.91 -3.08 -12.79
CA VAL A 153 12.37 -2.13 -13.79
C VAL A 153 11.48 -2.25 -15.02
N SER A 154 10.86 -1.14 -15.42
CA SER A 154 10.12 -1.04 -16.68
C SER A 154 11.00 -0.52 -17.81
N GLN A 155 11.90 0.45 -17.52
CA GLN A 155 12.81 1.07 -18.47
C GLN A 155 14.16 1.30 -17.80
N ASP A 156 15.22 0.84 -18.44
CA ASP A 156 16.61 0.98 -17.98
C ASP A 156 17.44 1.75 -19.01
N ALA A 157 17.26 3.07 -19.01
CA ALA A 157 17.94 3.95 -19.96
C ALA A 157 19.43 4.12 -19.64
N THR A 158 19.80 4.06 -18.37
CA THR A 158 21.18 4.24 -17.91
C THR A 158 21.96 2.94 -17.76
N GLY A 159 21.31 1.79 -17.79
CA GLY A 159 21.90 0.48 -17.44
C GLY A 159 22.10 0.29 -15.94
N LYS A 160 21.45 1.12 -15.09
CA LYS A 160 21.61 1.11 -13.63
C LYS A 160 20.29 1.21 -12.86
N ALA A 161 19.17 1.15 -13.54
CA ALA A 161 17.85 1.32 -12.91
C ALA A 161 17.59 0.28 -11.80
N HIS A 162 18.01 -0.97 -12.00
CA HIS A 162 17.87 -2.03 -11.00
C HIS A 162 18.69 -1.75 -9.74
N ASP A 163 19.97 -1.44 -9.88
CA ASP A 163 20.85 -1.18 -8.75
C ASP A 163 20.40 0.07 -7.98
N LEU A 164 19.90 1.08 -8.69
CA LEU A 164 19.34 2.30 -8.08
C LEU A 164 18.05 2.00 -7.32
N ALA A 165 17.17 1.12 -7.86
CA ALA A 165 15.95 0.68 -7.16
C ALA A 165 16.28 -0.10 -5.88
N LEU A 166 17.27 -0.99 -5.94
CA LEU A 166 17.74 -1.72 -4.76
C LEU A 166 18.36 -0.78 -3.72
N SER A 167 19.14 0.21 -4.16
CA SER A 167 19.71 1.25 -3.29
C SER A 167 18.62 2.12 -2.65
N TYR A 168 17.55 2.46 -3.38
CA TYR A 168 16.40 3.16 -2.83
C TYR A 168 15.68 2.31 -1.77
N ALA A 169 15.42 1.04 -2.07
CA ALA A 169 14.82 0.09 -1.13
C ALA A 169 15.67 -0.05 0.16
N HIS A 170 16.99 -0.01 0.03
CA HIS A 170 17.91 0.05 1.17
C HIS A 170 17.71 1.33 1.99
N GLY A 171 17.64 2.49 1.33
CA GLY A 171 17.44 3.79 1.99
C GLY A 171 16.14 3.87 2.80
N ILE A 172 15.08 3.17 2.39
CA ILE A 172 13.83 3.10 3.17
C ILE A 172 13.77 1.94 4.17
N GLY A 173 14.84 1.10 4.26
CA GLY A 173 14.96 -0.01 5.20
C GLY A 173 14.46 -1.37 4.69
N GLY A 174 14.01 -1.47 3.44
CA GLY A 174 13.46 -2.71 2.86
C GLY A 174 14.45 -3.88 2.87
N THR A 175 15.73 -3.63 2.61
CA THR A 175 16.79 -4.66 2.60
C THR A 175 17.06 -5.31 3.95
N ARG A 176 16.61 -4.71 5.06
CA ARG A 176 16.69 -5.33 6.40
C ARG A 176 15.75 -6.51 6.54
N ALA A 177 14.62 -6.49 5.82
CA ALA A 177 13.65 -7.58 5.80
C ALA A 177 13.80 -8.49 4.57
N GLY A 178 14.29 -7.94 3.46
CA GLY A 178 14.49 -8.59 2.18
C GLY A 178 13.77 -7.87 1.05
N VAL A 179 14.41 -7.85 -0.12
CA VAL A 179 13.89 -7.25 -1.35
C VAL A 179 13.86 -8.33 -2.43
N LEU A 180 12.74 -8.41 -3.17
CA LEU A 180 12.56 -9.38 -4.25
C LEU A 180 12.43 -8.67 -5.58
N ASP A 181 13.02 -9.27 -6.63
CA ASP A 181 12.75 -8.89 -8.01
C ASP A 181 11.35 -9.34 -8.43
N THR A 182 10.68 -8.47 -9.15
CA THR A 182 9.39 -8.73 -9.81
C THR A 182 9.29 -7.97 -11.13
N THR A 183 8.11 -7.91 -11.72
CA THR A 183 7.78 -7.06 -12.86
C THR A 183 6.67 -6.07 -12.50
N PHE A 184 6.54 -4.98 -13.26
CA PHE A 184 5.41 -4.06 -13.08
C PHE A 184 4.06 -4.77 -13.21
N ALA A 185 3.92 -5.70 -14.16
CA ALA A 185 2.70 -6.48 -14.33
C ALA A 185 2.42 -7.36 -13.12
N GLU A 186 3.39 -8.18 -12.69
CA GLU A 186 3.21 -9.11 -11.57
C GLU A 186 2.87 -8.37 -10.28
N GLU A 187 3.62 -7.31 -9.94
CA GLU A 187 3.33 -6.53 -8.72
C GLU A 187 1.95 -5.90 -8.77
N THR A 188 1.63 -5.19 -9.86
CA THR A 188 0.35 -4.47 -9.98
C THR A 188 -0.85 -5.42 -9.94
N GLU A 189 -0.78 -6.52 -10.68
CA GLU A 189 -1.87 -7.48 -10.76
C GLU A 189 -2.06 -8.24 -9.44
N THR A 190 -0.99 -8.67 -8.79
CA THR A 190 -1.08 -9.39 -7.52
C THR A 190 -1.48 -8.48 -6.35
N ASP A 191 -1.05 -7.22 -6.35
CA ASP A 191 -1.42 -6.24 -5.33
C ASP A 191 -2.91 -5.90 -5.43
N LEU A 192 -3.40 -5.50 -6.61
CA LEU A 192 -4.81 -5.24 -6.86
C LEU A 192 -5.71 -6.45 -6.54
N PHE A 193 -5.28 -7.65 -6.96
CA PHE A 193 -6.01 -8.87 -6.65
C PHE A 193 -6.04 -9.12 -5.13
N GLY A 194 -4.90 -9.02 -4.47
CA GLY A 194 -4.78 -9.20 -3.02
C GLY A 194 -5.69 -8.26 -2.25
N GLU A 195 -5.71 -6.98 -2.61
CA GLU A 195 -6.56 -5.97 -1.96
C GLU A 195 -8.05 -6.23 -2.18
N GLN A 196 -8.45 -6.56 -3.40
CA GLN A 196 -9.86 -6.76 -3.74
C GLN A 196 -10.42 -8.08 -3.19
N VAL A 197 -9.67 -9.16 -3.30
CA VAL A 197 -10.19 -10.51 -3.05
C VAL A 197 -9.91 -11.01 -1.65
N VAL A 198 -8.83 -10.59 -1.01
CA VAL A 198 -8.39 -11.13 0.29
C VAL A 198 -8.26 -10.05 1.35
N LEU A 199 -7.33 -9.09 1.15
CA LEU A 199 -6.84 -8.23 2.24
C LEU A 199 -7.86 -7.19 2.70
N CYS A 200 -8.60 -6.60 1.78
CA CYS A 200 -9.58 -5.57 2.06
C CYS A 200 -10.99 -6.02 1.68
N GLY A 201 -11.28 -6.19 0.39
CA GLY A 201 -12.61 -6.47 -0.09
C GLY A 201 -13.18 -7.79 0.45
N GLY A 202 -12.51 -8.91 0.18
CA GLY A 202 -12.97 -10.24 0.59
C GLY A 202 -13.11 -10.38 2.10
N MET A 203 -12.09 -9.93 2.87
CA MET A 203 -12.13 -10.01 4.33
C MET A 203 -13.24 -9.14 4.93
N THR A 204 -13.40 -7.92 4.46
CA THR A 204 -14.47 -7.02 4.94
C THR A 204 -15.85 -7.59 4.66
N ALA A 205 -16.08 -8.11 3.45
CA ALA A 205 -17.36 -8.73 3.08
C ALA A 205 -17.66 -9.99 3.92
N LEU A 206 -16.64 -10.82 4.18
CA LEU A 206 -16.77 -12.01 5.04
C LEU A 206 -17.16 -11.63 6.48
N VAL A 207 -16.49 -10.62 7.04
CA VAL A 207 -16.76 -10.13 8.42
C VAL A 207 -18.16 -9.56 8.52
N GLN A 208 -18.59 -8.72 7.56
CA GLN A 208 -19.94 -8.15 7.56
C GLN A 208 -21.01 -9.23 7.42
N ALA A 209 -20.86 -10.16 6.48
CA ALA A 209 -21.81 -11.27 6.31
C ALA A 209 -21.91 -12.17 7.54
N GLY A 210 -20.80 -12.45 8.21
CA GLY A 210 -20.79 -13.21 9.48
C GLY A 210 -21.51 -12.48 10.60
N PHE A 211 -21.21 -11.18 10.77
CA PHE A 211 -21.87 -10.33 11.74
C PHE A 211 -23.39 -10.23 11.52
N GLU A 212 -23.81 -9.93 10.28
CA GLU A 212 -25.21 -9.84 9.91
C GLU A 212 -25.95 -11.17 10.17
N THR A 213 -25.34 -12.30 9.78
CA THR A 213 -25.92 -13.63 9.97
C THR A 213 -26.22 -13.92 11.45
N LEU A 214 -25.32 -13.53 12.36
CA LEU A 214 -25.52 -13.73 13.80
C LEU A 214 -26.58 -12.77 14.35
N VAL A 215 -26.56 -11.51 13.96
CA VAL A 215 -27.53 -10.51 14.40
C VAL A 215 -28.95 -10.87 13.91
N ASP A 216 -29.11 -11.28 12.67
CA ASP A 216 -30.39 -11.72 12.09
C ASP A 216 -30.93 -12.98 12.77
N ALA A 217 -30.05 -13.82 13.28
CA ALA A 217 -30.42 -14.98 14.10
C ALA A 217 -30.81 -14.62 15.56
N GLY A 218 -30.72 -13.33 15.93
CA GLY A 218 -31.14 -12.83 17.24
C GLY A 218 -30.03 -12.81 18.30
N TYR A 219 -28.77 -13.01 17.91
CA TYR A 219 -27.64 -12.85 18.83
C TYR A 219 -27.32 -11.38 19.08
N GLN A 220 -26.69 -11.10 20.21
CA GLN A 220 -26.27 -9.74 20.56
C GLN A 220 -25.23 -9.22 19.57
N PRO A 221 -25.38 -7.99 19.04
CA PRO A 221 -24.43 -7.40 18.10
C PRO A 221 -23.00 -7.30 18.65
N GLU A 222 -22.85 -7.07 19.96
CA GLU A 222 -21.56 -7.04 20.66
C GLU A 222 -20.85 -8.39 20.59
N SER A 223 -21.58 -9.49 20.82
CA SER A 223 -21.04 -10.84 20.68
C SER A 223 -20.65 -11.14 19.25
N ALA A 224 -21.49 -10.77 18.28
CA ALA A 224 -21.21 -10.93 16.86
C ALA A 224 -19.96 -10.14 16.43
N TYR A 225 -19.76 -8.94 16.99
CA TYR A 225 -18.56 -8.14 16.72
C TYR A 225 -17.29 -8.81 17.27
N PHE A 226 -17.32 -9.32 18.49
CA PHE A 226 -16.16 -10.01 19.05
C PHE A 226 -15.78 -11.23 18.23
N GLU A 227 -16.74 -12.07 17.87
CA GLU A 227 -16.52 -13.31 17.11
C GLU A 227 -16.06 -13.05 15.67
N CYS A 228 -16.68 -12.08 14.96
CA CYS A 228 -16.44 -11.91 13.54
C CYS A 228 -15.33 -10.90 13.22
N LEU A 229 -15.01 -9.95 14.11
CA LEU A 229 -14.01 -8.91 13.84
C LEU A 229 -12.88 -8.85 14.86
N HIS A 230 -13.21 -8.76 16.15
CA HIS A 230 -12.16 -8.56 17.17
C HIS A 230 -11.20 -9.75 17.24
N GLU A 231 -11.74 -10.96 17.32
CA GLU A 231 -10.94 -12.18 17.45
C GLU A 231 -10.23 -12.57 16.15
N LEU A 232 -10.79 -12.17 14.98
CA LEU A 232 -10.15 -12.41 13.69
C LEU A 232 -8.71 -11.91 13.65
N LYS A 233 -8.44 -10.73 14.24
CA LYS A 233 -7.08 -10.21 14.32
C LYS A 233 -6.12 -11.16 15.02
N LEU A 234 -6.55 -11.76 16.11
CA LEU A 234 -5.72 -12.68 16.91
C LEU A 234 -5.41 -13.96 16.13
N ILE A 235 -6.39 -14.46 15.38
CA ILE A 235 -6.20 -15.61 14.47
C ILE A 235 -5.26 -15.26 13.31
N VAL A 236 -5.39 -14.06 12.74
CA VAL A 236 -4.49 -13.58 11.68
C VAL A 236 -3.06 -13.42 12.21
N ASP A 237 -2.87 -12.93 13.42
CA ASP A 237 -1.55 -12.86 14.06
C ASP A 237 -0.91 -14.27 14.17
N LEU A 238 -1.66 -15.28 14.58
CA LEU A 238 -1.16 -16.68 14.64
C LEU A 238 -0.76 -17.20 13.24
N MET A 239 -1.57 -16.91 12.21
CA MET A 239 -1.22 -17.28 10.83
C MET A 239 0.05 -16.56 10.36
N TYR A 240 0.19 -15.28 10.69
CA TYR A 240 1.36 -14.49 10.33
C TYR A 240 2.64 -14.99 10.99
N GLU A 241 2.57 -15.34 12.26
CA GLU A 241 3.73 -15.77 13.06
C GLU A 241 4.15 -17.22 12.80
N GLN A 242 3.19 -18.10 12.55
CA GLN A 242 3.42 -19.56 12.58
C GLN A 242 2.89 -20.29 11.33
N GLY A 243 2.32 -19.56 10.38
CA GLY A 243 1.62 -20.15 9.23
C GLY A 243 0.25 -20.75 9.60
N ILE A 244 -0.49 -21.20 8.58
CA ILE A 244 -1.84 -21.78 8.76
C ILE A 244 -1.79 -23.04 9.65
N ALA A 245 -0.78 -23.88 9.50
CA ALA A 245 -0.63 -25.08 10.32
C ALA A 245 -0.35 -24.75 11.79
N GLY A 246 0.47 -23.73 12.07
CA GLY A 246 0.74 -23.26 13.43
C GLY A 246 -0.49 -22.62 14.10
N MET A 247 -1.26 -21.86 13.33
CA MET A 247 -2.54 -21.34 13.81
C MET A 247 -3.48 -22.46 14.20
N ARG A 248 -3.66 -23.51 13.35
CA ARG A 248 -4.50 -24.66 13.65
C ARG A 248 -4.04 -25.41 14.90
N TYR A 249 -2.73 -25.60 15.07
CA TYR A 249 -2.17 -26.20 16.28
C TYR A 249 -2.50 -25.42 17.56
N SER A 250 -2.70 -24.11 17.44
CA SER A 250 -2.93 -23.20 18.57
C SER A 250 -4.40 -23.03 18.96
N ILE A 251 -5.33 -23.57 18.18
CA ILE A 251 -6.77 -23.53 18.45
C ILE A 251 -7.29 -24.88 18.96
N SER A 252 -8.55 -24.95 19.41
CA SER A 252 -9.16 -26.21 19.86
C SER A 252 -9.47 -27.16 18.71
N ASP A 253 -9.47 -28.46 18.97
CA ASP A 253 -9.88 -29.49 18.00
C ASP A 253 -11.27 -29.21 17.39
N THR A 254 -12.18 -28.65 18.19
CA THR A 254 -13.52 -28.26 17.72
C THR A 254 -13.45 -27.13 16.67
N ALA A 255 -12.62 -26.11 16.91
CA ALA A 255 -12.43 -25.01 15.99
C ALA A 255 -11.71 -25.49 14.72
N GLU A 256 -10.66 -26.30 14.84
CA GLU A 256 -9.94 -26.88 13.70
C GLU A 256 -10.86 -27.78 12.84
N TYR A 257 -11.69 -28.63 13.47
CA TYR A 257 -12.67 -29.43 12.74
C TYR A 257 -13.67 -28.55 11.98
N GLY A 258 -14.12 -27.45 12.60
CA GLY A 258 -14.97 -26.44 11.96
C GLY A 258 -14.29 -25.79 10.76
N ASP A 259 -13.07 -25.33 10.91
CA ASP A 259 -12.25 -24.75 9.85
C ASP A 259 -12.13 -25.71 8.65
N LEU A 260 -11.63 -26.91 8.90
CA LEU A 260 -11.38 -27.92 7.85
C LEU A 260 -12.65 -28.35 7.10
N THR A 261 -13.80 -28.37 7.76
CA THR A 261 -15.04 -28.91 7.20
C THR A 261 -16.02 -27.84 6.71
N ARG A 262 -16.05 -26.65 7.27
CA ARG A 262 -16.98 -25.55 6.92
C ARG A 262 -16.31 -24.46 6.09
N GLY A 263 -15.03 -24.19 6.31
CA GLY A 263 -14.27 -23.26 5.47
C GLY A 263 -14.46 -23.48 3.97
N PRO A 264 -14.28 -24.73 3.44
CA PRO A 264 -14.51 -25.01 2.00
C PRO A 264 -15.96 -24.85 1.53
N ARG A 265 -16.93 -24.76 2.44
CA ARG A 265 -18.34 -24.47 2.10
C ARG A 265 -18.60 -22.99 1.94
N VAL A 266 -17.88 -22.16 2.70
CA VAL A 266 -17.93 -20.70 2.60
C VAL A 266 -17.16 -20.27 1.34
N ILE A 267 -15.91 -20.69 1.22
CA ILE A 267 -15.10 -20.45 0.02
C ILE A 267 -15.23 -21.66 -0.93
N ASN A 268 -16.39 -21.78 -1.53
CA ASN A 268 -16.74 -22.86 -2.46
C ASN A 268 -16.23 -22.61 -3.88
N GLN A 269 -16.60 -23.48 -4.84
CA GLN A 269 -16.14 -23.35 -6.22
C GLN A 269 -16.64 -22.06 -6.89
N ALA A 270 -17.88 -21.62 -6.62
CA ALA A 270 -18.40 -20.38 -7.19
C ALA A 270 -17.60 -19.16 -6.74
N VAL A 271 -17.20 -19.10 -5.46
CA VAL A 271 -16.32 -18.03 -4.97
C VAL A 271 -14.93 -18.07 -5.66
N LYS A 272 -14.37 -19.26 -5.87
CA LYS A 272 -13.09 -19.39 -6.60
C LYS A 272 -13.21 -18.99 -8.07
N ASP A 273 -14.35 -19.23 -8.69
CA ASP A 273 -14.61 -18.82 -10.08
C ASP A 273 -14.75 -17.29 -10.16
N GLU A 274 -15.38 -16.65 -9.17
CA GLU A 274 -15.44 -15.18 -9.05
C GLU A 274 -14.05 -14.57 -8.83
N MET A 275 -13.21 -15.18 -7.98
CA MET A 275 -11.81 -14.74 -7.80
C MET A 275 -11.05 -14.74 -9.14
N ARG A 276 -11.28 -15.73 -10.01
CA ARG A 276 -10.66 -15.76 -11.34
C ARG A 276 -11.20 -14.66 -12.24
N ALA A 277 -12.52 -14.43 -12.23
CA ALA A 277 -13.13 -13.36 -13.00
C ALA A 277 -12.58 -11.97 -12.61
N ILE A 278 -12.41 -11.71 -11.31
CA ILE A 278 -11.80 -10.48 -10.81
C ILE A 278 -10.33 -10.37 -11.27
N LEU A 279 -9.56 -11.46 -11.23
CA LEU A 279 -8.19 -11.45 -11.74
C LEU A 279 -8.15 -11.16 -13.25
N ASP A 280 -9.05 -11.74 -14.03
CA ASP A 280 -9.16 -11.47 -15.47
C ASP A 280 -9.49 -9.98 -15.73
N GLU A 281 -10.35 -9.36 -14.92
CA GLU A 281 -10.70 -7.93 -15.01
C GLU A 281 -9.51 -7.00 -14.70
N ILE A 282 -8.64 -7.42 -13.78
CA ILE A 282 -7.41 -6.71 -13.48
C ILE A 282 -6.43 -6.86 -14.65
N GLN A 283 -6.21 -8.08 -15.12
CA GLN A 283 -5.20 -8.37 -16.14
C GLN A 283 -5.51 -7.74 -17.50
N ASP A 284 -6.78 -7.71 -17.90
CA ASP A 284 -7.21 -7.09 -19.16
C ASP A 284 -7.45 -5.58 -19.08
N GLY A 285 -7.29 -4.98 -17.89
CA GLY A 285 -7.39 -3.55 -17.65
C GLY A 285 -8.82 -3.01 -17.48
N ARG A 286 -9.85 -3.86 -17.46
CA ARG A 286 -11.24 -3.44 -17.23
C ARG A 286 -11.40 -2.72 -15.89
N PHE A 287 -10.84 -3.27 -14.82
CA PHE A 287 -10.86 -2.61 -13.51
C PHE A 287 -10.17 -1.23 -13.54
N ALA A 288 -9.00 -1.13 -14.17
CA ALA A 288 -8.29 0.14 -14.28
C ALA A 288 -9.09 1.20 -15.05
N ALA A 289 -9.70 0.80 -16.17
CA ALA A 289 -10.55 1.68 -16.96
C ALA A 289 -11.78 2.15 -16.18
N GLU A 290 -12.43 1.25 -15.43
CA GLU A 290 -13.56 1.57 -14.55
C GLU A 290 -13.16 2.58 -13.47
N TRP A 291 -12.07 2.35 -12.76
CA TRP A 291 -11.62 3.22 -11.69
C TRP A 291 -11.22 4.61 -12.18
N VAL A 292 -10.54 4.69 -13.32
CA VAL A 292 -10.21 5.97 -13.96
C VAL A 292 -11.48 6.72 -14.39
N ALA A 293 -12.48 6.02 -14.95
CA ALA A 293 -13.76 6.62 -15.34
C ALA A 293 -14.54 7.10 -14.10
N GLU A 294 -14.62 6.29 -13.06
CA GLU A 294 -15.29 6.64 -11.80
C GLU A 294 -14.65 7.92 -11.20
N ASN A 295 -13.33 8.01 -11.20
CA ASN A 295 -12.62 9.20 -10.72
C ASN A 295 -12.95 10.45 -11.58
N LYS A 296 -12.92 10.34 -12.91
CA LYS A 296 -13.26 11.45 -13.83
C LYS A 296 -14.68 11.95 -13.65
N ASN A 297 -15.60 11.07 -13.23
CA ASN A 297 -17.01 11.40 -12.99
C ASN A 297 -17.29 11.90 -11.57
N GLY A 298 -16.27 12.14 -10.75
CA GLY A 298 -16.42 12.66 -9.38
C GLY A 298 -16.70 11.60 -8.33
N ARG A 299 -16.45 10.34 -8.62
CA ARG A 299 -16.50 9.18 -7.70
C ARG A 299 -17.90 8.93 -7.07
N PRO A 300 -19.01 8.96 -7.83
CA PRO A 300 -20.35 8.83 -7.25
C PRO A 300 -20.59 7.46 -6.60
N THR A 301 -20.19 6.36 -7.27
CA THR A 301 -20.34 5.00 -6.76
C THR A 301 -19.45 4.78 -5.53
N TYR A 302 -18.20 5.19 -5.62
CA TYR A 302 -17.25 5.12 -4.49
C TYR A 302 -17.76 5.86 -3.25
N GLN A 303 -18.28 7.08 -3.41
CA GLN A 303 -18.80 7.87 -2.29
C GLN A 303 -20.02 7.20 -1.66
N ALA A 304 -20.96 6.70 -2.47
CA ALA A 304 -22.16 6.02 -1.98
C ALA A 304 -21.81 4.74 -1.18
N LEU A 305 -20.92 3.91 -1.72
CA LEU A 305 -20.48 2.67 -1.05
C LEU A 305 -19.69 2.97 0.23
N LYS A 306 -18.84 3.99 0.19
CA LYS A 306 -18.10 4.44 1.38
C LYS A 306 -19.03 4.90 2.49
N GLN A 307 -20.04 5.70 2.16
CA GLN A 307 -21.03 6.14 3.13
C GLN A 307 -21.82 4.96 3.72
N ALA A 308 -22.31 4.04 2.87
CA ALA A 308 -23.04 2.86 3.33
C ALA A 308 -22.18 2.01 4.30
N GLY A 309 -20.90 1.82 4.00
CA GLY A 309 -19.98 1.13 4.91
C GLY A 309 -19.80 1.83 6.26
N GLN A 310 -19.69 3.15 6.26
CA GLN A 310 -19.57 3.94 7.50
C GLN A 310 -20.84 3.90 8.37
N GLU A 311 -22.01 3.75 7.76
CA GLU A 311 -23.31 3.69 8.44
C GLU A 311 -23.67 2.27 8.89
N HIS A 312 -22.90 1.27 8.52
CA HIS A 312 -23.15 -0.12 8.89
C HIS A 312 -23.19 -0.32 10.40
N GLN A 313 -24.07 -1.22 10.88
CA GLN A 313 -24.26 -1.46 12.31
C GLN A 313 -22.97 -1.90 13.02
N ILE A 314 -22.12 -2.69 12.36
CA ILE A 314 -20.84 -3.15 12.90
C ILE A 314 -19.91 -2.00 13.29
N GLU A 315 -19.96 -0.87 12.58
CA GLU A 315 -19.14 0.30 12.89
C GLU A 315 -19.60 1.00 14.17
N LYS A 316 -20.92 1.10 14.39
CA LYS A 316 -21.50 1.71 15.59
C LYS A 316 -21.16 0.85 16.84
N VAL A 317 -21.44 -0.44 16.76
CA VAL A 317 -21.10 -1.41 17.82
C VAL A 317 -19.59 -1.43 18.07
N GLY A 318 -18.81 -1.47 17.01
CA GLY A 318 -17.35 -1.47 17.10
C GLY A 318 -16.77 -0.22 17.73
N ALA A 319 -17.36 0.95 17.50
CA ALA A 319 -16.93 2.20 18.14
C ALA A 319 -17.10 2.12 19.67
N GLU A 320 -18.28 1.71 20.13
CA GLU A 320 -18.58 1.57 21.56
C GLU A 320 -17.64 0.56 22.24
N LEU A 321 -17.39 -0.58 21.59
CA LEU A 321 -16.51 -1.64 22.16
C LEU A 321 -15.04 -1.22 22.15
N ARG A 322 -14.57 -0.49 21.13
CA ARG A 322 -13.18 0.05 21.10
C ARG A 322 -12.96 1.09 22.22
N ASP A 323 -13.97 1.87 22.57
CA ASP A 323 -13.90 2.82 23.68
C ASP A 323 -13.76 2.10 25.04
N MET A 324 -14.31 0.90 25.18
CA MET A 324 -14.13 0.04 26.36
C MET A 324 -12.73 -0.58 26.45
N MET A 325 -11.97 -0.59 25.34
CA MET A 325 -10.64 -1.20 25.23
C MET A 325 -9.57 -0.18 24.81
N PRO A 326 -9.24 0.81 25.66
CA PRO A 326 -8.34 1.90 25.28
C PRO A 326 -6.93 1.42 24.85
N PHE A 327 -6.51 0.23 25.30
CA PHE A 327 -5.25 -0.40 24.88
C PHE A 327 -5.24 -0.77 23.38
N VAL A 328 -6.39 -0.99 22.75
CA VAL A 328 -6.48 -1.28 21.30
C VAL A 328 -6.07 -0.07 20.48
N THR A 329 -6.34 1.13 20.96
CA THR A 329 -6.04 2.40 20.31
C THR A 329 -4.83 3.12 20.92
N ALA A 330 -4.31 2.66 22.07
CA ALA A 330 -3.18 3.27 22.76
C ALA A 330 -1.92 3.25 21.87
N GLY A 331 -1.30 4.40 21.71
CA GLY A 331 -0.08 4.56 20.89
C GLY A 331 -0.30 4.54 19.38
N LYS A 332 -1.54 4.41 18.91
CA LYS A 332 -1.86 4.51 17.48
C LYS A 332 -2.31 5.93 17.16
N GLN A 333 -1.61 6.60 16.22
CA GLN A 333 -2.13 7.84 15.65
C GLN A 333 -3.50 7.55 15.03
N LYS A 334 -4.48 8.40 15.32
CA LYS A 334 -5.80 8.27 14.67
C LYS A 334 -5.60 8.42 13.17
N VAL A 335 -6.17 7.50 12.40
CA VAL A 335 -6.09 7.47 10.93
C VAL A 335 -6.55 8.81 10.31
N GLN A 336 -7.45 9.54 10.98
CA GLN A 336 -7.89 10.87 10.59
C GLN A 336 -6.77 11.93 10.57
N ASP A 337 -5.68 11.74 11.34
CA ASP A 337 -4.55 12.66 11.36
C ASP A 337 -3.56 12.43 10.21
N ILE A 338 -3.67 11.28 9.53
CA ILE A 338 -2.77 10.87 8.44
C ILE A 338 -3.43 11.09 7.07
N SER A 339 -4.75 11.01 6.97
CA SER A 339 -5.52 11.05 5.72
C SER A 339 -6.14 12.40 5.39
N GLY A 340 -5.68 13.47 6.01
CA GLY A 340 -6.12 14.84 5.71
C GLY A 340 -5.44 15.37 4.46
N GLY A 341 -6.02 15.11 3.30
CA GLY A 341 -5.56 15.68 2.06
C GLY A 341 -6.48 15.38 0.92
#